data_409a312a9110104c2aec31d1afe1b9de
#
_entry.id   409a312a9110104c2aec31d1afe1b9de
#
_cell.length_a   1.000
_cell.length_b   1.000
_cell.length_c   1.000
_cell.angle_alpha   90.00
_cell.angle_beta   90.00
_cell.angle_gamma   90.00
#
_symmetry.space_group_name_H-M   'P 1'
#
loop_
_entity.id
_entity.type
_entity.pdbx_description
1 polymer ?
#
loop_
_entity_poly.entity_id
_entity_poly.type
_entity_poly.pdbx_seq_one_letter_code
_entity_poly.pdbx_strand_id
1 'polypeptide(L)'
;MTGTPLAGHDRYGYSAITRRPGYAWPDGTRLAVYLGLNLEHFAFGEGLGAELAPGGPQPDVLNYAWRDYGNRVGAWRLLELFDSLALPCSAIVNASIYDHCPELPAAFLARGDEIVGHGHSNSERQGVLPEAEEAALIRRATDAIARHAGASPKGWLGPWISQSLRTPDLLHEAGYDYLLDWCHDDQPVWMRTRGGRILSVPYPQELNDIPAIVARKMNADAFADMVIGQFDEMLEQQGHGQALVMGVALHPYIVGQPYRLRQLRRALAHIAARRSEVWITTAGAIAAHAAALPPGTVPG
;
A
#
# COMPACT_ATOMS: atom_id res chain seq x y z
N MET A 1 18.56 -16.47 -36.24
CA MET A 1 17.18 -16.00 -36.04
C MET A 1 17.21 -14.86 -35.05
N THR A 2 17.14 -13.62 -35.54
CA THR A 2 17.03 -12.43 -34.65
C THR A 2 15.54 -12.30 -34.31
N GLY A 3 15.15 -12.84 -33.13
CA GLY A 3 13.79 -12.69 -32.66
C GLY A 3 13.47 -11.20 -32.48
N THR A 4 12.24 -10.78 -32.81
CA THR A 4 11.76 -9.44 -32.53
C THR A 4 11.86 -9.20 -31.00
N PRO A 5 12.49 -8.10 -30.53
CA PRO A 5 12.56 -7.80 -29.11
C PRO A 5 11.15 -7.74 -28.51
N LEU A 6 10.95 -8.34 -27.35
CA LEU A 6 9.69 -8.21 -26.60
C LEU A 6 9.50 -6.76 -26.15
N ALA A 7 8.25 -6.29 -26.18
CA ALA A 7 7.90 -5.00 -25.58
C ALA A 7 8.24 -5.01 -24.10
N GLY A 8 8.83 -3.93 -23.61
CA GLY A 8 9.25 -3.77 -22.22
C GLY A 8 9.04 -2.33 -21.76
N HIS A 9 9.65 -1.97 -20.65
CA HIS A 9 9.69 -0.61 -20.11
C HIS A 9 11.14 -0.25 -19.76
N ASP A 10 11.40 1.02 -19.53
CA ASP A 10 12.72 1.58 -19.24
C ASP A 10 12.87 2.07 -17.77
N ARG A 11 11.89 1.77 -16.91
CA ARG A 11 11.86 2.27 -15.54
C ARG A 11 12.96 1.70 -14.65
N TYR A 12 13.27 0.41 -14.78
CA TYR A 12 14.35 -0.28 -14.07
C TYR A 12 14.86 -1.46 -14.88
N GLY A 13 16.08 -1.93 -14.58
CA GLY A 13 16.66 -3.11 -15.18
C GLY A 13 16.41 -4.38 -14.38
N TYR A 14 16.63 -5.54 -14.98
CA TYR A 14 16.62 -6.81 -14.27
C TYR A 14 17.80 -6.89 -13.29
N SER A 15 17.51 -7.26 -12.04
CA SER A 15 18.50 -7.46 -10.99
C SER A 15 18.09 -8.64 -10.10
N ALA A 16 18.80 -9.75 -10.20
CA ALA A 16 18.53 -10.91 -9.35
C ALA A 16 18.87 -10.60 -7.88
N ILE A 17 17.93 -10.85 -6.97
CA ILE A 17 18.07 -10.54 -5.54
C ILE A 17 19.32 -11.19 -4.94
N THR A 18 19.69 -12.38 -5.37
CA THR A 18 20.87 -13.15 -4.91
C THR A 18 22.21 -12.53 -5.29
N ARG A 19 22.24 -11.50 -6.16
CA ARG A 19 23.45 -10.82 -6.63
C ARG A 19 23.54 -9.38 -6.15
N ARG A 20 22.56 -8.92 -5.36
CA ARG A 20 22.51 -7.55 -4.84
C ARG A 20 23.42 -7.40 -3.62
N PRO A 21 23.96 -6.20 -3.38
CA PRO A 21 24.63 -5.89 -2.13
C PRO A 21 23.72 -6.16 -0.93
N GLY A 22 24.26 -6.79 0.11
CA GLY A 22 23.55 -6.96 1.37
C GLY A 22 23.51 -5.64 2.15
N TYR A 23 22.37 -5.36 2.79
CA TYR A 23 22.20 -4.27 3.75
C TYR A 23 21.30 -4.72 4.89
N ALA A 24 21.13 -3.92 5.92
CA ALA A 24 20.23 -4.20 7.02
C ALA A 24 19.29 -3.02 7.25
N TRP A 25 18.13 -3.29 7.79
CA TRP A 25 17.23 -2.31 8.37
C TRP A 25 17.77 -1.83 9.73
N PRO A 26 17.11 -0.84 10.39
CA PRO A 26 17.51 -0.41 11.74
C PRO A 26 17.71 -1.58 12.71
N ASP A 27 18.61 -1.41 13.66
CA ASP A 27 18.99 -2.40 14.67
C ASP A 27 19.54 -3.72 14.09
N GLY A 28 20.00 -3.69 12.85
CA GLY A 28 20.59 -4.85 12.16
C GLY A 28 19.58 -5.89 11.70
N THR A 29 18.27 -5.60 11.80
CA THR A 29 17.22 -6.49 11.31
C THR A 29 17.26 -6.61 9.79
N ARG A 30 16.72 -7.69 9.25
CA ARG A 30 16.69 -7.94 7.80
C ARG A 30 15.29 -8.10 7.23
N LEU A 31 14.25 -8.06 8.05
CA LEU A 31 12.87 -8.04 7.62
C LEU A 31 12.21 -6.77 8.15
N ALA A 32 11.76 -5.92 7.24
CA ALA A 32 10.86 -4.81 7.54
C ALA A 32 9.42 -5.24 7.28
N VAL A 33 8.51 -4.94 8.19
CA VAL A 33 7.08 -5.27 8.08
C VAL A 33 6.26 -4.00 8.17
N TYR A 34 5.34 -3.77 7.23
CA TYR A 34 4.41 -2.64 7.30
C TYR A 34 2.98 -3.06 6.98
N LEU A 35 2.03 -2.31 7.53
CA LEU A 35 0.60 -2.45 7.24
C LEU A 35 0.17 -1.30 6.33
N GLY A 36 -0.36 -1.63 5.15
CA GLY A 36 -1.01 -0.68 4.26
C GLY A 36 -2.52 -0.74 4.44
N LEU A 37 -3.12 0.27 5.04
CA LEU A 37 -4.57 0.34 5.24
C LEU A 37 -5.19 1.31 4.26
N ASN A 38 -6.02 0.80 3.35
CA ASN A 38 -6.67 1.59 2.33
C ASN A 38 -7.97 2.22 2.87
N LEU A 39 -7.94 3.54 3.10
CA LEU A 39 -9.09 4.34 3.47
C LEU A 39 -9.72 4.90 2.20
N GLU A 40 -10.72 4.22 1.69
CA GLU A 40 -11.30 4.46 0.36
C GLU A 40 -12.66 5.11 0.44
N HIS A 41 -12.93 6.03 -0.50
CA HIS A 41 -14.23 6.65 -0.70
C HIS A 41 -14.67 6.46 -2.15
N PHE A 42 -15.95 6.13 -2.32
CA PHE A 42 -16.57 5.79 -3.60
C PHE A 42 -17.76 6.70 -3.87
N ALA A 43 -17.97 7.08 -5.13
CA ALA A 43 -19.20 7.74 -5.54
C ALA A 43 -20.39 6.78 -5.40
N PHE A 44 -21.56 7.32 -5.06
CA PHE A 44 -22.78 6.52 -4.93
C PHE A 44 -23.23 5.98 -6.29
N GLY A 45 -23.48 4.67 -6.35
CA GLY A 45 -23.91 3.99 -7.56
C GLY A 45 -22.82 3.74 -8.61
N GLU A 46 -21.60 4.23 -8.35
CA GLU A 46 -20.44 4.06 -9.21
C GLU A 46 -19.28 3.51 -8.36
N GLY A 47 -18.26 3.02 -9.01
CA GLY A 47 -17.07 2.67 -8.25
C GLY A 47 -16.26 1.56 -8.88
N LEU A 48 -14.98 1.83 -8.87
CA LEU A 48 -13.92 0.89 -9.21
C LEU A 48 -13.44 0.32 -7.88
N GLY A 49 -14.05 -0.74 -7.41
CA GLY A 49 -13.68 -1.32 -6.12
C GLY A 49 -14.06 -2.79 -6.06
N ALA A 50 -13.63 -3.46 -5.00
CA ALA A 50 -14.13 -4.79 -4.70
C ALA A 50 -15.65 -4.75 -4.58
N GLU A 51 -16.32 -5.75 -5.13
CA GLU A 51 -17.76 -5.90 -5.10
C GLU A 51 -18.14 -7.12 -4.26
N LEU A 52 -19.03 -6.93 -3.31
CA LEU A 52 -19.62 -8.03 -2.54
C LEU A 52 -20.53 -8.88 -3.43
N ALA A 53 -21.30 -8.22 -4.28
CA ALA A 53 -22.21 -8.85 -5.25
C ALA A 53 -22.09 -8.15 -6.61
N PRO A 54 -21.23 -8.65 -7.52
CA PRO A 54 -21.11 -8.13 -8.87
C PRO A 54 -22.42 -8.25 -9.66
N GLY A 55 -22.76 -7.21 -10.46
CA GLY A 55 -23.93 -7.24 -11.33
C GLY A 55 -25.26 -7.11 -10.60
N GLY A 56 -25.26 -6.57 -9.39
CA GLY A 56 -26.48 -6.30 -8.62
C GLY A 56 -27.38 -5.21 -9.24
N PRO A 57 -28.57 -4.99 -8.63
CA PRO A 57 -29.52 -3.98 -9.12
C PRO A 57 -28.93 -2.57 -9.03
N GLN A 58 -29.42 -1.68 -9.90
CA GLN A 58 -29.06 -0.27 -9.89
C GLN A 58 -30.19 0.60 -9.29
N PRO A 59 -29.86 1.68 -8.56
CA PRO A 59 -28.50 2.08 -8.16
C PRO A 59 -27.85 1.04 -7.21
N ASP A 60 -26.51 0.91 -7.29
CA ASP A 60 -25.74 -0.07 -6.51
C ASP A 60 -25.63 0.29 -5.02
N VAL A 61 -26.74 0.17 -4.32
CA VAL A 61 -26.84 0.43 -2.87
C VAL A 61 -25.99 -0.56 -2.06
N LEU A 62 -25.96 -1.83 -2.50
CA LEU A 62 -25.33 -2.91 -1.73
C LEU A 62 -23.83 -2.72 -1.63
N ASN A 63 -23.13 -2.61 -2.76
CA ASN A 63 -21.66 -2.47 -2.75
C ASN A 63 -21.24 -1.11 -2.18
N TYR A 64 -21.97 -0.04 -2.47
CA TYR A 64 -21.72 1.27 -1.85
C TYR A 64 -21.83 1.21 -0.32
N ALA A 65 -22.93 0.71 0.23
CA ALA A 65 -23.14 0.61 1.67
C ALA A 65 -22.13 -0.32 2.35
N TRP A 66 -21.73 -1.42 1.68
CA TRP A 66 -20.69 -2.32 2.18
C TRP A 66 -19.33 -1.65 2.25
N ARG A 67 -18.96 -0.84 1.25
CA ARG A 67 -17.71 -0.06 1.26
C ARG A 67 -17.76 1.04 2.32
N ASP A 68 -18.90 1.76 2.43
CA ASP A 68 -19.11 2.82 3.43
C ASP A 68 -19.06 2.29 4.88
N TYR A 69 -19.48 1.02 5.11
CA TYR A 69 -19.26 0.34 6.39
C TYR A 69 -17.78 0.36 6.81
N GLY A 70 -16.86 0.30 5.85
CA GLY A 70 -15.43 0.38 6.11
C GLY A 70 -15.06 1.66 6.85
N ASN A 71 -15.53 2.81 6.36
CA ASN A 71 -15.26 4.12 6.94
C ASN A 71 -16.03 4.36 8.24
N ARG A 72 -17.26 3.83 8.35
CA ARG A 72 -18.12 4.02 9.52
C ARG A 72 -17.74 3.15 10.72
N VAL A 73 -17.28 1.94 10.47
CA VAL A 73 -17.10 0.93 11.51
C VAL A 73 -15.77 0.20 11.39
N GLY A 74 -15.44 -0.32 10.20
CA GLY A 74 -14.31 -1.21 10.00
C GLY A 74 -12.97 -0.58 10.34
N ALA A 75 -12.73 0.65 9.89
CA ALA A 75 -11.49 1.38 10.11
C ALA A 75 -11.26 1.69 11.61
N TRP A 76 -12.30 2.02 12.35
CA TRP A 76 -12.21 2.27 13.80
C TRP A 76 -11.81 1.03 14.58
N ARG A 77 -12.35 -0.14 14.20
CA ARG A 77 -11.94 -1.43 14.79
C ARG A 77 -10.49 -1.78 14.46
N LEU A 78 -10.03 -1.45 13.26
CA LEU A 78 -8.63 -1.67 12.88
C LEU A 78 -7.70 -0.73 13.63
N LEU A 79 -8.08 0.54 13.80
CA LEU A 79 -7.35 1.50 14.62
C LEU A 79 -7.16 0.99 16.05
N GLU A 80 -8.25 0.53 16.71
CA GLU A 80 -8.18 -0.08 18.05
C GLU A 80 -7.29 -1.35 18.07
N LEU A 81 -7.36 -2.18 17.02
CA LEU A 81 -6.52 -3.35 16.91
C LEU A 81 -5.04 -2.99 16.80
N PHE A 82 -4.71 -2.02 15.94
CA PHE A 82 -3.32 -1.57 15.76
C PHE A 82 -2.78 -0.91 17.03
N ASP A 83 -3.60 -0.14 17.73
CA ASP A 83 -3.26 0.41 19.04
C ASP A 83 -2.96 -0.69 20.06
N SER A 84 -3.86 -1.67 20.18
CA SER A 84 -3.72 -2.77 21.16
C SER A 84 -2.46 -3.60 20.98
N LEU A 85 -1.92 -3.64 19.75
CA LEU A 85 -0.71 -4.36 19.39
C LEU A 85 0.50 -3.44 19.18
N ALA A 86 0.36 -2.14 19.37
CA ALA A 86 1.37 -1.11 19.10
C ALA A 86 2.00 -1.27 17.70
N LEU A 87 1.16 -1.41 16.67
CA LEU A 87 1.57 -1.54 15.27
C LEU A 87 1.36 -0.22 14.55
N PRO A 88 2.39 0.39 13.95
CA PRO A 88 2.25 1.53 13.06
C PRO A 88 1.56 1.11 11.76
N CYS A 89 1.00 2.09 11.04
CA CYS A 89 0.26 1.88 9.81
C CYS A 89 0.63 2.95 8.76
N SER A 90 0.68 2.57 7.50
CA SER A 90 0.62 3.48 6.37
C SER A 90 -0.85 3.58 5.93
N ALA A 91 -1.54 4.63 6.34
CA ALA A 91 -2.91 4.90 5.96
C ALA A 91 -2.93 5.49 4.53
N ILE A 92 -3.45 4.73 3.60
CA ILE A 92 -3.52 5.03 2.17
C ILE A 92 -4.88 5.67 1.91
N VAL A 93 -4.90 6.99 1.67
CA VAL A 93 -6.11 7.81 1.82
C VAL A 93 -6.53 8.44 0.51
N ASN A 94 -7.77 8.20 0.06
CA ASN A 94 -8.40 9.03 -0.96
C ASN A 94 -8.63 10.45 -0.41
N ALA A 95 -8.33 11.48 -1.21
CA ALA A 95 -8.48 12.86 -0.77
C ALA A 95 -9.93 13.24 -0.40
N SER A 96 -10.93 12.63 -1.04
CA SER A 96 -12.34 12.85 -0.73
C SER A 96 -12.80 12.32 0.63
N ILE A 97 -11.99 11.49 1.30
CA ILE A 97 -12.24 11.08 2.70
C ILE A 97 -12.28 12.29 3.64
N TYR A 98 -11.46 13.31 3.38
CA TYR A 98 -11.43 14.52 4.21
C TYR A 98 -12.72 15.36 4.12
N ASP A 99 -13.46 15.24 3.01
CA ASP A 99 -14.76 15.88 2.86
C ASP A 99 -15.91 15.01 3.42
N HIS A 100 -15.73 13.68 3.41
CA HIS A 100 -16.77 12.72 3.79
C HIS A 100 -16.76 12.34 5.28
N CYS A 101 -15.58 12.03 5.83
CA CYS A 101 -15.39 11.64 7.23
C CYS A 101 -14.01 12.08 7.74
N PRO A 102 -13.77 13.40 7.89
CA PRO A 102 -12.46 13.98 8.21
C PRO A 102 -11.86 13.49 9.53
N GLU A 103 -12.69 13.08 10.47
CA GLU A 103 -12.26 12.53 11.75
C GLU A 103 -11.49 11.21 11.61
N LEU A 104 -11.74 10.45 10.55
CA LEU A 104 -11.09 9.16 10.34
C LEU A 104 -9.59 9.29 10.02
N PRO A 105 -9.15 9.99 8.96
CA PRO A 105 -7.72 10.18 8.71
C PRO A 105 -7.05 11.00 9.83
N ALA A 106 -7.77 11.91 10.50
CA ALA A 106 -7.26 12.65 11.64
C ALA A 106 -6.91 11.73 12.82
N ALA A 107 -7.71 10.68 13.06
CA ALA A 107 -7.43 9.70 14.13
C ALA A 107 -6.15 8.90 13.85
N PHE A 108 -5.91 8.47 12.60
CA PHE A 108 -4.66 7.82 12.22
C PHE A 108 -3.46 8.76 12.33
N LEU A 109 -3.60 10.00 11.86
CA LEU A 109 -2.55 11.01 11.98
C LEU A 109 -2.21 11.30 13.47
N ALA A 110 -3.20 11.42 14.34
CA ALA A 110 -3.00 11.65 15.76
C ALA A 110 -2.27 10.49 16.46
N ARG A 111 -2.38 9.28 15.94
CA ARG A 111 -1.59 8.11 16.36
C ARG A 111 -0.12 8.17 15.95
N GLY A 112 0.24 9.06 15.02
CA GLY A 112 1.55 9.10 14.38
C GLY A 112 1.69 8.16 13.18
N ASP A 113 0.57 7.67 12.64
CA ASP A 113 0.56 6.87 11.42
C ASP A 113 0.91 7.72 10.19
N GLU A 114 1.49 7.08 9.19
CA GLU A 114 1.79 7.72 7.93
C GLU A 114 0.53 7.94 7.09
N ILE A 115 0.43 9.08 6.41
CA ILE A 115 -0.58 9.32 5.38
C ILE A 115 0.05 9.18 4.00
N VAL A 116 -0.49 8.26 3.20
CA VAL A 116 -0.09 7.97 1.82
C VAL A 116 -1.20 8.44 0.87
N GLY A 117 -0.85 9.12 -0.22
CA GLY A 117 -1.82 9.58 -1.21
C GLY A 117 -2.41 8.43 -2.02
N HIS A 118 -3.73 8.49 -2.28
CA HIS A 118 -4.49 7.48 -3.00
C HIS A 118 -5.50 8.08 -3.99
N GLY A 119 -5.07 9.05 -4.79
CA GLY A 119 -5.97 9.76 -5.70
C GLY A 119 -7.03 10.58 -4.97
N HIS A 120 -8.04 11.01 -5.73
CA HIS A 120 -9.17 11.74 -5.15
C HIS A 120 -10.22 10.77 -4.58
N SER A 121 -10.64 9.78 -5.36
CA SER A 121 -11.59 8.74 -4.94
C SER A 121 -11.29 7.42 -5.65
N ASN A 122 -11.84 6.31 -5.15
CA ASN A 122 -11.76 5.01 -5.83
C ASN A 122 -12.81 4.85 -6.96
N SER A 123 -13.47 5.93 -7.37
CA SER A 123 -14.34 5.96 -8.55
C SER A 123 -13.63 6.52 -9.79
N GLU A 124 -12.36 6.91 -9.68
CA GLU A 124 -11.56 7.48 -10.77
C GLU A 124 -10.44 6.54 -11.20
N ARG A 125 -10.30 6.31 -12.53
CA ARG A 125 -9.17 5.55 -13.10
C ARG A 125 -8.08 6.50 -13.55
N GLN A 126 -7.07 6.68 -12.72
CA GLN A 126 -5.92 7.53 -13.01
C GLN A 126 -5.23 7.15 -14.33
N GLY A 127 -5.00 5.87 -14.57
CA GLY A 127 -4.17 5.37 -15.67
C GLY A 127 -4.73 5.57 -17.08
N VAL A 128 -6.01 6.00 -17.23
CA VAL A 128 -6.61 6.29 -18.54
C VAL A 128 -6.71 7.78 -18.83
N LEU A 129 -6.29 8.63 -17.88
CA LEU A 129 -6.35 10.08 -18.05
C LEU A 129 -5.25 10.58 -18.99
N PRO A 130 -5.49 11.64 -19.78
CA PRO A 130 -4.44 12.41 -20.43
C PRO A 130 -3.43 12.94 -19.40
N GLU A 131 -2.16 13.03 -19.76
CA GLU A 131 -1.06 13.38 -18.86
C GLU A 131 -1.33 14.66 -18.04
N ALA A 132 -1.87 15.70 -18.67
CA ALA A 132 -2.19 16.95 -17.97
C ALA A 132 -3.31 16.80 -16.93
N GLU A 133 -4.29 15.96 -17.20
CA GLU A 133 -5.40 15.67 -16.28
C GLU A 133 -4.95 14.78 -15.13
N GLU A 134 -4.10 13.78 -15.39
CA GLU A 134 -3.48 12.96 -14.37
C GLU A 134 -2.60 13.81 -13.43
N ALA A 135 -1.76 14.69 -13.98
CA ALA A 135 -0.98 15.63 -13.19
C ALA A 135 -1.85 16.56 -12.33
N ALA A 136 -2.97 17.01 -12.88
CA ALA A 136 -3.94 17.83 -12.13
C ALA A 136 -4.63 17.05 -11.01
N LEU A 137 -4.98 15.75 -11.24
CA LEU A 137 -5.53 14.85 -10.23
C LEU A 137 -4.54 14.67 -9.08
N ILE A 138 -3.28 14.33 -9.39
CA ILE A 138 -2.23 14.14 -8.37
C ILE A 138 -2.08 15.41 -7.53
N ARG A 139 -1.97 16.60 -8.15
CA ARG A 139 -1.86 17.88 -7.43
C ARG A 139 -3.07 18.13 -6.53
N ARG A 140 -4.31 17.99 -7.04
CA ARG A 140 -5.52 18.20 -6.25
C ARG A 140 -5.58 17.30 -5.02
N ALA A 141 -5.26 16.00 -5.19
CA ALA A 141 -5.21 15.05 -4.08
C ALA A 141 -4.13 15.42 -3.07
N THR A 142 -2.92 15.76 -3.54
CA THR A 142 -1.80 16.20 -2.69
C THR A 142 -2.15 17.44 -1.88
N ASP A 143 -2.72 18.46 -2.52
CA ASP A 143 -3.09 19.72 -1.87
C ASP A 143 -4.21 19.52 -0.83
N ALA A 144 -5.18 18.65 -1.13
CA ALA A 144 -6.24 18.31 -0.19
C ALA A 144 -5.68 17.60 1.06
N ILE A 145 -4.83 16.59 0.87
CA ILE A 145 -4.18 15.89 1.99
C ILE A 145 -3.31 16.88 2.80
N ALA A 146 -2.50 17.69 2.13
CA ALA A 146 -1.60 18.65 2.80
C ALA A 146 -2.34 19.65 3.68
N ARG A 147 -3.50 20.15 3.23
CA ARG A 147 -4.33 21.08 4.02
C ARG A 147 -4.82 20.47 5.33
N HIS A 148 -5.13 19.18 5.34
CA HIS A 148 -5.69 18.50 6.51
C HIS A 148 -4.63 17.82 7.38
N ALA A 149 -3.59 17.25 6.77
CA ALA A 149 -2.51 16.56 7.48
C ALA A 149 -1.35 17.48 7.89
N GLY A 150 -1.34 18.74 7.41
CA GLY A 150 -0.28 19.71 7.71
C GLY A 150 1.01 19.52 6.89
N ALA A 151 1.10 18.46 6.08
CA ALA A 151 2.23 18.21 5.18
C ALA A 151 1.76 17.41 3.96
N SER A 152 2.47 17.60 2.82
CA SER A 152 2.24 16.78 1.63
C SER A 152 2.65 15.33 1.87
N PRO A 153 1.85 14.35 1.41
CA PRO A 153 2.23 12.95 1.49
C PRO A 153 3.50 12.68 0.67
N LYS A 154 4.32 11.75 1.14
CA LYS A 154 5.57 11.37 0.48
C LYS A 154 5.45 10.08 -0.33
N GLY A 155 4.43 9.29 -0.07
CA GLY A 155 4.10 8.05 -0.77
C GLY A 155 2.80 8.14 -1.54
N TRP A 156 2.70 7.32 -2.59
CA TRP A 156 1.53 7.21 -3.45
C TRP A 156 1.20 5.76 -3.76
N LEU A 157 -0.10 5.45 -3.74
CA LEU A 157 -0.68 4.27 -4.38
C LEU A 157 -1.82 4.74 -5.28
N GLY A 158 -1.78 4.43 -6.57
CA GLY A 158 -2.89 4.74 -7.48
C GLY A 158 -4.17 3.97 -7.10
N PRO A 159 -5.37 4.59 -7.17
CA PRO A 159 -6.62 3.86 -6.97
C PRO A 159 -6.69 2.65 -7.90
N TRP A 160 -7.01 1.45 -7.35
CA TRP A 160 -6.94 0.19 -8.11
C TRP A 160 -5.57 -0.14 -8.71
N ILE A 161 -4.49 0.41 -8.16
CA ILE A 161 -3.15 0.31 -8.78
C ILE A 161 -3.19 0.80 -10.24
N SER A 162 -4.15 1.69 -10.54
CA SER A 162 -4.28 2.30 -11.86
C SER A 162 -3.23 3.38 -12.03
N GLN A 163 -2.35 3.19 -13.01
CA GLN A 163 -1.38 4.21 -13.39
C GLN A 163 -1.19 4.23 -14.91
N SER A 164 -0.75 5.38 -15.44
CA SER A 164 -0.28 5.51 -16.81
C SER A 164 1.22 5.20 -16.90
N LEU A 165 1.76 5.18 -18.12
CA LEU A 165 3.21 5.11 -18.31
C LEU A 165 3.94 6.34 -17.74
N ARG A 166 3.24 7.44 -17.49
CA ARG A 166 3.77 8.72 -17.01
C ARG A 166 3.64 8.92 -15.50
N THR A 167 2.83 8.13 -14.82
CA THR A 167 2.61 8.26 -13.37
C THR A 167 3.90 8.40 -12.55
N PRO A 168 4.96 7.59 -12.75
CA PRO A 168 6.18 7.76 -11.97
C PRO A 168 6.87 9.11 -12.21
N ASP A 169 6.80 9.66 -13.44
CA ASP A 169 7.34 10.98 -13.76
C ASP A 169 6.56 12.08 -13.04
N LEU A 170 5.23 12.01 -13.11
CA LEU A 170 4.33 12.99 -12.51
C LEU A 170 4.39 13.01 -10.98
N LEU A 171 4.53 11.83 -10.37
CA LEU A 171 4.72 11.71 -8.92
C LEU A 171 6.04 12.33 -8.47
N HIS A 172 7.14 12.03 -9.17
CA HIS A 172 8.44 12.64 -8.88
C HIS A 172 8.40 14.15 -9.02
N GLU A 173 7.77 14.68 -10.09
CA GLU A 173 7.59 16.11 -10.34
C GLU A 173 6.69 16.78 -9.28
N ALA A 174 5.74 16.04 -8.69
CA ALA A 174 4.88 16.50 -7.60
C ALA A 174 5.55 16.43 -6.21
N GLY A 175 6.79 15.90 -6.12
CA GLY A 175 7.56 15.84 -4.88
C GLY A 175 7.30 14.59 -4.02
N TYR A 176 6.79 13.52 -4.62
CA TYR A 176 6.72 12.22 -3.98
C TYR A 176 8.09 11.53 -3.96
N ASP A 177 8.39 10.87 -2.87
CA ASP A 177 9.64 10.15 -2.66
C ASP A 177 9.53 8.69 -3.08
N TYR A 178 8.33 8.10 -2.96
CA TYR A 178 8.09 6.69 -3.31
C TYR A 178 6.67 6.44 -3.82
N LEU A 179 6.51 5.27 -4.48
CA LEU A 179 5.24 4.73 -4.92
C LEU A 179 5.10 3.25 -4.54
N LEU A 180 3.87 2.75 -4.51
CA LEU A 180 3.49 1.40 -4.09
C LEU A 180 2.87 0.56 -5.23
N ASP A 181 2.72 1.09 -6.44
CA ASP A 181 1.94 0.47 -7.53
C ASP A 181 2.60 -0.77 -8.15
N TRP A 182 3.87 -1.05 -7.87
CA TRP A 182 4.62 -2.12 -8.52
C TRP A 182 5.00 -3.24 -7.56
N CYS A 183 4.36 -4.42 -7.72
CA CYS A 183 4.56 -5.60 -6.89
C CYS A 183 5.63 -6.56 -7.47
N HIS A 184 6.78 -6.04 -7.87
CA HIS A 184 7.77 -6.78 -8.66
C HIS A 184 8.98 -7.28 -7.88
N ASP A 185 9.07 -6.95 -6.59
CA ASP A 185 10.25 -7.25 -5.78
C ASP A 185 9.93 -7.36 -4.28
N ASP A 186 10.80 -7.99 -3.51
CA ASP A 186 10.76 -8.01 -2.04
C ASP A 186 11.68 -6.95 -1.42
N GLN A 187 12.34 -6.13 -2.24
CA GLN A 187 13.19 -5.00 -1.83
C GLN A 187 12.74 -3.72 -2.54
N PRO A 188 12.99 -2.53 -1.96
CA PRO A 188 12.82 -1.30 -2.69
C PRO A 188 13.68 -1.26 -3.96
N VAL A 189 13.13 -0.68 -5.04
CA VAL A 189 13.81 -0.56 -6.34
C VAL A 189 13.70 0.86 -6.86
N TRP A 190 14.80 1.45 -7.29
CA TRP A 190 14.78 2.75 -7.93
C TRP A 190 14.19 2.67 -9.34
N MET A 191 13.22 3.52 -9.62
CA MET A 191 12.62 3.69 -10.93
C MET A 191 13.07 5.01 -11.55
N ARG A 192 13.51 4.95 -12.80
CA ARG A 192 13.88 6.13 -13.58
C ARG A 192 12.67 6.99 -13.88
N THR A 193 12.82 8.31 -13.78
CA THR A 193 11.83 9.30 -14.16
C THR A 193 12.48 10.35 -15.06
N ARG A 194 11.67 11.20 -15.70
CA ARG A 194 12.17 12.32 -16.54
C ARG A 194 13.12 13.26 -15.79
N GLY A 195 12.85 13.50 -14.50
CA GLY A 195 13.60 14.44 -13.67
C GLY A 195 14.64 13.79 -12.74
N GLY A 196 14.77 12.46 -12.75
CA GLY A 196 15.63 11.74 -11.82
C GLY A 196 15.16 10.33 -11.54
N ARG A 197 14.80 10.04 -10.29
CA ARG A 197 14.31 8.71 -9.90
C ARG A 197 13.31 8.80 -8.74
N ILE A 198 12.43 7.83 -8.64
CA ILE A 198 11.49 7.63 -7.54
C ILE A 198 11.65 6.20 -7.02
N LEU A 199 11.40 5.96 -5.74
CA LEU A 199 11.54 4.63 -5.16
C LEU A 199 10.24 3.84 -5.30
N SER A 200 10.29 2.61 -5.81
CA SER A 200 9.21 1.64 -5.68
C SER A 200 9.42 0.86 -4.40
N VAL A 201 8.49 0.95 -3.45
CA VAL A 201 8.47 0.13 -2.23
C VAL A 201 7.53 -1.04 -2.47
N PRO A 202 7.89 -2.28 -2.11
CA PRO A 202 7.05 -3.45 -2.30
C PRO A 202 5.66 -3.28 -1.67
N TYR A 203 4.60 -3.44 -2.47
CA TYR A 203 3.21 -3.49 -2.00
C TYR A 203 2.59 -4.82 -2.42
N PRO A 204 2.01 -5.60 -1.50
CA PRO A 204 1.66 -6.97 -1.79
C PRO A 204 0.38 -7.07 -2.63
N GLN A 205 0.39 -7.98 -3.61
CA GLN A 205 -0.81 -8.42 -4.31
C GLN A 205 -1.29 -9.80 -3.84
N GLU A 206 -0.40 -10.60 -3.27
CA GLU A 206 -0.77 -11.88 -2.66
C GLU A 206 -1.34 -11.70 -1.24
N LEU A 207 -0.65 -10.93 -0.38
CA LEU A 207 -1.11 -10.57 0.97
C LEU A 207 -1.98 -9.31 0.95
N ASN A 208 -2.99 -9.32 0.09
CA ASN A 208 -3.98 -8.28 -0.06
C ASN A 208 -5.37 -8.91 0.06
N ASP A 209 -6.19 -8.39 0.95
CA ASP A 209 -7.49 -8.97 1.29
C ASP A 209 -8.50 -8.91 0.12
N ILE A 210 -8.36 -7.99 -0.84
CA ILE A 210 -9.19 -7.98 -2.06
C ILE A 210 -8.89 -9.22 -2.92
N PRO A 211 -7.66 -9.43 -3.43
CA PRO A 211 -7.36 -10.63 -4.20
C PRO A 211 -7.62 -11.93 -3.43
N ALA A 212 -7.24 -11.99 -2.16
CA ALA A 212 -7.35 -13.21 -1.38
C ALA A 212 -8.82 -13.54 -1.02
N ILE A 213 -9.51 -12.62 -0.34
CA ILE A 213 -10.83 -12.91 0.22
C ILE A 213 -11.94 -12.67 -0.80
N VAL A 214 -11.88 -11.58 -1.59
CA VAL A 214 -12.97 -11.24 -2.51
C VAL A 214 -12.83 -11.97 -3.83
N ALA A 215 -11.66 -11.95 -4.47
CA ALA A 215 -11.48 -12.57 -5.78
C ALA A 215 -11.30 -14.11 -5.67
N ARG A 216 -10.39 -14.59 -4.82
CA ARG A 216 -10.12 -16.04 -4.65
C ARG A 216 -11.07 -16.72 -3.68
N LYS A 217 -12.01 -15.99 -3.04
CA LYS A 217 -13.02 -16.51 -2.09
C LYS A 217 -12.42 -17.24 -0.89
N MET A 218 -11.23 -16.82 -0.44
CA MET A 218 -10.60 -17.43 0.72
C MET A 218 -11.36 -17.10 2.01
N ASN A 219 -11.37 -18.03 2.95
CA ASN A 219 -11.87 -17.78 4.29
C ASN A 219 -10.94 -16.87 5.08
N ALA A 220 -11.45 -16.27 6.14
CA ALA A 220 -10.69 -15.35 6.99
C ALA A 220 -9.49 -16.00 7.70
N ASP A 221 -9.64 -17.24 8.13
CA ASP A 221 -8.58 -18.05 8.73
C ASP A 221 -7.47 -18.36 7.72
N ALA A 222 -7.82 -18.75 6.49
CA ALA A 222 -6.85 -18.99 5.43
C ALA A 222 -6.05 -17.72 5.06
N PHE A 223 -6.69 -16.55 5.03
CA PHE A 223 -5.95 -15.28 4.84
C PHE A 223 -4.98 -15.01 5.99
N ALA A 224 -5.41 -15.23 7.24
CA ALA A 224 -4.55 -15.09 8.40
C ALA A 224 -3.36 -16.08 8.36
N ASP A 225 -3.59 -17.32 7.92
CA ASP A 225 -2.55 -18.33 7.75
C ASP A 225 -1.55 -17.94 6.64
N MET A 226 -2.02 -17.32 5.55
CA MET A 226 -1.13 -16.75 4.52
C MET A 226 -0.23 -15.67 5.10
N VAL A 227 -0.78 -14.75 5.91
CA VAL A 227 0.01 -13.68 6.54
C VAL A 227 1.07 -14.25 7.48
N ILE A 228 0.70 -15.24 8.30
CA ILE A 228 1.63 -15.93 9.22
C ILE A 228 2.71 -16.69 8.44
N GLY A 229 2.31 -17.49 7.45
CA GLY A 229 3.24 -18.29 6.66
C GLY A 229 4.25 -17.44 5.87
N GLN A 230 3.78 -16.33 5.28
CA GLN A 230 4.67 -15.37 4.62
C GLN A 230 5.66 -14.74 5.59
N PHE A 231 5.19 -14.34 6.77
CA PHE A 231 6.02 -13.75 7.80
C PHE A 231 7.10 -14.73 8.26
N ASP A 232 6.72 -15.95 8.62
CA ASP A 232 7.63 -16.98 9.12
C ASP A 232 8.68 -17.34 8.07
N GLU A 233 8.28 -17.54 6.81
CA GLU A 233 9.19 -17.85 5.70
C GLU A 233 10.18 -16.70 5.45
N MET A 234 9.71 -15.45 5.36
CA MET A 234 10.61 -14.30 5.15
C MET A 234 11.53 -14.06 6.34
N LEU A 235 11.10 -14.38 7.56
CA LEU A 235 11.91 -14.30 8.76
C LEU A 235 13.05 -15.36 8.73
N GLU A 236 12.79 -16.56 8.25
CA GLU A 236 13.84 -17.57 8.04
C GLU A 236 14.81 -17.15 6.94
N GLN A 237 14.32 -16.59 5.83
CA GLN A 237 15.14 -16.14 4.69
C GLN A 237 16.08 -14.98 5.03
N GLN A 238 15.81 -14.20 6.06
CA GLN A 238 16.72 -13.11 6.48
C GLN A 238 18.14 -13.62 6.79
N GLY A 239 18.29 -14.89 7.18
CA GLY A 239 19.58 -15.53 7.39
C GLY A 239 20.46 -15.63 6.13
N HIS A 240 19.88 -15.47 4.93
CA HIS A 240 20.59 -15.50 3.64
C HIS A 240 21.25 -14.16 3.27
N GLY A 241 21.19 -13.15 4.15
CA GLY A 241 21.91 -11.90 3.99
C GLY A 241 21.18 -10.80 3.22
N GLN A 242 19.96 -11.05 2.74
CA GLN A 242 19.14 -10.06 2.06
C GLN A 242 18.19 -9.35 3.04
N ALA A 243 18.08 -8.03 2.93
CA ALA A 243 17.06 -7.27 3.62
C ALA A 243 15.76 -7.34 2.81
N LEU A 244 14.65 -7.74 3.44
CA LEU A 244 13.36 -7.96 2.81
C LEU A 244 12.30 -7.00 3.35
N VAL A 245 11.26 -6.78 2.58
CA VAL A 245 10.07 -6.00 2.95
C VAL A 245 8.83 -6.87 2.83
N MET A 246 8.09 -7.01 3.91
CA MET A 246 6.78 -7.62 3.94
C MET A 246 5.72 -6.54 4.13
N GLY A 247 4.86 -6.34 3.14
CA GLY A 247 3.65 -5.55 3.27
C GLY A 247 2.44 -6.43 3.56
N VAL A 248 1.43 -5.90 4.23
CA VAL A 248 0.09 -6.49 4.35
C VAL A 248 -0.92 -5.43 3.94
N ALA A 249 -1.65 -5.65 2.85
CA ALA A 249 -2.63 -4.72 2.33
C ALA A 249 -4.03 -5.04 2.83
N LEU A 250 -4.68 -4.07 3.45
CA LEU A 250 -5.94 -4.23 4.17
C LEU A 250 -6.97 -3.19 3.73
N HIS A 251 -8.24 -3.61 3.68
CA HIS A 251 -9.38 -2.74 3.39
C HIS A 251 -10.41 -2.85 4.54
N PRO A 252 -10.80 -1.73 5.18
CA PRO A 252 -11.66 -1.74 6.37
C PRO A 252 -13.02 -2.40 6.16
N TYR A 253 -13.60 -2.30 4.97
CA TYR A 253 -14.89 -2.92 4.66
C TYR A 253 -14.80 -4.46 4.52
N ILE A 254 -13.58 -4.99 4.33
CA ILE A 254 -13.32 -6.43 4.25
C ILE A 254 -12.91 -6.96 5.62
N VAL A 255 -11.71 -6.63 6.09
CA VAL A 255 -11.15 -7.21 7.32
C VAL A 255 -11.66 -6.56 8.60
N GLY A 256 -12.32 -5.40 8.52
CA GLY A 256 -13.03 -4.77 9.65
C GLY A 256 -14.33 -5.46 10.05
N GLN A 257 -14.81 -6.46 9.28
CA GLN A 257 -15.92 -7.31 9.68
C GLN A 257 -15.53 -8.15 10.92
N PRO A 258 -16.37 -8.30 11.95
CA PRO A 258 -15.98 -8.90 13.24
C PRO A 258 -15.32 -10.27 13.13
N TYR A 259 -15.86 -11.17 12.31
CA TYR A 259 -15.33 -12.52 12.16
C TYR A 259 -13.98 -12.53 11.43
N ARG A 260 -13.76 -11.61 10.47
CA ARG A 260 -12.48 -11.45 9.76
C ARG A 260 -11.44 -10.74 10.64
N LEU A 261 -11.87 -9.71 11.37
CA LEU A 261 -11.02 -9.00 12.31
C LEU A 261 -10.43 -9.92 13.39
N ARG A 262 -11.21 -10.92 13.85
CA ARG A 262 -10.74 -11.93 14.80
C ARG A 262 -9.54 -12.71 14.24
N GLN A 263 -9.59 -13.10 12.98
CA GLN A 263 -8.50 -13.83 12.35
C GLN A 263 -7.30 -12.95 12.02
N LEU A 264 -7.56 -11.73 11.56
CA LEU A 264 -6.50 -10.74 11.35
C LEU A 264 -5.75 -10.45 12.66
N ARG A 265 -6.47 -10.31 13.78
CA ARG A 265 -5.86 -10.14 15.11
C ARG A 265 -4.89 -11.28 15.44
N ARG A 266 -5.23 -12.52 15.12
CA ARG A 266 -4.36 -13.68 15.31
C ARG A 266 -3.05 -13.54 14.54
N ALA A 267 -3.14 -13.18 13.26
CA ALA A 267 -1.96 -13.00 12.41
C ALA A 267 -1.09 -11.81 12.86
N LEU A 268 -1.71 -10.66 13.15
CA LEU A 268 -0.96 -9.49 13.60
C LEU A 268 -0.34 -9.66 15.00
N ALA A 269 -0.99 -10.40 15.89
CA ALA A 269 -0.43 -10.74 17.20
C ALA A 269 0.79 -11.67 17.06
N HIS A 270 0.79 -12.60 16.09
CA HIS A 270 1.94 -13.46 15.77
C HIS A 270 3.15 -12.60 15.35
N ILE A 271 2.95 -11.66 14.43
CA ILE A 271 4.00 -10.71 14.00
C ILE A 271 4.47 -9.85 15.19
N ALA A 272 3.55 -9.28 15.97
CA ALA A 272 3.88 -8.41 17.09
C ALA A 272 4.67 -9.13 18.20
N ALA A 273 4.47 -10.44 18.38
CA ALA A 273 5.23 -11.26 19.32
C ALA A 273 6.71 -11.42 18.94
N ARG A 274 7.05 -11.21 17.67
CA ARG A 274 8.42 -11.32 17.12
C ARG A 274 9.07 -9.96 16.82
N ARG A 275 8.55 -8.86 17.41
CA ARG A 275 9.00 -7.48 17.12
C ARG A 275 10.48 -7.21 17.39
N SER A 276 11.13 -7.98 18.23
CA SER A 276 12.57 -7.87 18.48
C SER A 276 13.44 -8.42 17.35
N GLU A 277 12.86 -9.14 16.39
CA GLU A 277 13.56 -9.80 15.29
C GLU A 277 13.37 -9.09 13.96
N VAL A 278 12.40 -8.16 13.89
CA VAL A 278 12.00 -7.47 12.67
C VAL A 278 11.82 -5.97 12.92
N TRP A 279 11.86 -5.19 11.86
CA TRP A 279 11.52 -3.77 11.92
C TRP A 279 10.06 -3.56 11.52
N ILE A 280 9.15 -3.48 12.52
CA ILE A 280 7.75 -3.14 12.28
C ILE A 280 7.65 -1.61 12.13
N THR A 281 7.23 -1.14 10.94
CA THR A 281 7.35 0.27 10.57
C THR A 281 6.27 0.69 9.55
N THR A 282 6.51 1.81 8.84
CA THR A 282 5.66 2.31 7.75
C THR A 282 6.40 2.23 6.40
N ALA A 283 5.66 2.27 5.30
CA ALA A 283 6.23 2.26 3.95
C ALA A 283 7.17 3.46 3.72
N GLY A 284 6.82 4.63 4.24
CA GLY A 284 7.66 5.83 4.14
C GLY A 284 8.95 5.73 4.93
N ALA A 285 8.94 5.10 6.10
CA ALA A 285 10.17 4.87 6.86
C ALA A 285 11.09 3.89 6.12
N ILE A 286 10.53 2.86 5.48
CA ILE A 286 11.28 1.95 4.60
C ILE A 286 11.90 2.71 3.43
N ALA A 287 11.11 3.56 2.76
CA ALA A 287 11.58 4.39 1.66
C ALA A 287 12.72 5.32 2.09
N ALA A 288 12.55 6.03 3.21
CA ALA A 288 13.56 6.94 3.74
C ALA A 288 14.88 6.23 4.08
N HIS A 289 14.79 5.06 4.73
CA HIS A 289 15.98 4.26 5.05
C HIS A 289 16.68 3.79 3.76
N ALA A 290 15.93 3.23 2.81
CA ALA A 290 16.48 2.74 1.54
C ALA A 290 17.13 3.88 0.73
N ALA A 291 16.55 5.07 0.71
CA ALA A 291 17.10 6.24 0.03
C ALA A 291 18.40 6.76 0.65
N ALA A 292 18.60 6.53 1.95
CA ALA A 292 19.82 6.94 2.67
C ALA A 292 20.98 5.95 2.55
N LEU A 293 20.76 4.76 1.99
CA LEU A 293 21.80 3.75 1.79
C LEU A 293 22.84 4.24 0.75
N PRO A 294 24.09 3.74 0.83
CA PRO A 294 25.11 4.09 -0.15
C PRO A 294 24.65 3.86 -1.60
N PRO A 295 25.08 4.71 -2.55
CA PRO A 295 24.75 4.53 -3.96
C PRO A 295 25.11 3.11 -4.46
N GLY A 296 24.21 2.50 -5.24
CA GLY A 296 24.37 1.14 -5.77
C GLY A 296 23.95 0.01 -4.81
N THR A 297 23.52 0.32 -3.58
CA THR A 297 22.97 -0.68 -2.65
C THR A 297 21.54 -1.09 -3.07
N VAL A 298 20.68 -0.09 -3.29
CA VAL A 298 19.32 -0.33 -3.77
C VAL A 298 19.34 -0.43 -5.30
N PRO A 299 18.79 -1.51 -5.91
CA PRO A 299 18.77 -1.71 -7.35
C PRO A 299 17.89 -0.69 -8.08
N GLY A 300 18.09 -0.55 -9.45
CA GLY A 300 17.27 0.31 -10.31
C GLY A 300 17.91 0.70 -11.62
#